data_18faee3defca9deddaf8bee383258fa8
#
_entry.id   18faee3defca9deddaf8bee383258fa8
#
_cell.length_a   1.000
_cell.length_b   1.000
_cell.length_c   1.000
_cell.angle_alpha   90.00
_cell.angle_beta   90.00
_cell.angle_gamma   90.00
#
_symmetry.space_group_name_H-M   'P 1'
#
loop_
_entity.id
_entity.type
_entity.pdbx_description
1 polymer ?
#
loop_
_entity_poly.entity_id
_entity_poly.type
_entity_poly.pdbx_seq_one_letter_code
_entity_poly.pdbx_strand_id
1 'polypeptide(L)'
;MNISTQASSRKGAQSCVIALHCSLGSGRQWTKLAAELGPGARLIAPDLIGYGNSACTFDLPMTLAQEVACLRGTLDEAGGPIHLVGHSYGGAIAFRIATDPAYEHRIRSLTLIEPVLPTLLRESGPDRRLHDRFAELAAELRQDIQGGAVLEAIDKFTEFWCGSGPREELPPAARIRMIERAERLTFDFASAFAEENVTVAAASLRIPVLLFSGGQSPNLTQRIVRRLAAVMDGADMRHLPDAGHMLAMTHAAIINPVISAHIARADELAGAPLATGQRNADLVSLADG
;
A
#
# COMPACT_ATOMS: atom_id res chain seq x y z
N MET A 1 5.18 -17.10 17.65
CA MET A 1 5.80 -16.50 18.86
C MET A 1 5.35 -15.04 18.90
N ASN A 2 4.32 -14.75 19.69
CA ASN A 2 3.81 -13.39 19.87
C ASN A 2 4.81 -12.62 20.74
N ILE A 3 5.43 -11.59 20.17
CA ILE A 3 6.22 -10.65 20.96
C ILE A 3 5.23 -9.62 21.54
N SER A 4 4.70 -9.94 22.72
CA SER A 4 3.92 -9.02 23.52
C SER A 4 4.92 -8.28 24.44
N THR A 5 5.25 -7.04 24.11
CA THR A 5 5.97 -6.13 25.02
C THR A 5 4.97 -5.20 25.69
N GLN A 6 4.84 -5.36 27.01
CA GLN A 6 4.11 -4.43 27.87
C GLN A 6 4.79 -3.06 27.84
N ALA A 7 4.07 -2.03 27.43
CA ALA A 7 4.49 -0.65 27.49
C ALA A 7 3.65 0.13 28.52
N SER A 8 4.35 0.90 29.33
CA SER A 8 3.89 1.83 30.35
C SER A 8 2.89 2.87 29.81
N SER A 9 1.81 3.08 30.53
CA SER A 9 0.67 3.93 30.20
C SER A 9 1.02 5.41 30.03
N ARG A 10 0.88 5.95 28.81
CA ARG A 10 0.45 7.33 28.60
C ARG A 10 -1.01 7.30 28.10
N LYS A 11 -1.90 8.02 28.81
CA LYS A 11 -3.32 8.16 28.50
C LYS A 11 -3.52 8.88 27.14
N GLY A 12 -3.66 8.11 26.09
CA GLY A 12 -4.09 8.44 24.74
C GLY A 12 -4.18 7.11 24.01
N ALA A 13 -5.25 6.82 23.30
CA ALA A 13 -5.34 5.59 22.52
C ALA A 13 -4.14 5.55 21.56
N GLN A 14 -3.22 4.61 21.78
CA GLN A 14 -2.02 4.44 20.97
C GLN A 14 -2.45 4.09 19.55
N SER A 15 -2.08 4.91 18.57
CA SER A 15 -2.38 4.65 17.17
C SER A 15 -1.71 3.35 16.72
N CYS A 16 -2.42 2.59 15.90
CA CYS A 16 -1.93 1.34 15.36
C CYS A 16 -1.53 1.52 13.90
N VAL A 17 -0.36 1.02 13.53
CA VAL A 17 0.11 0.97 12.14
C VAL A 17 -0.16 -0.43 11.59
N ILE A 18 -0.93 -0.54 10.52
CA ILE A 18 -1.07 -1.78 9.75
C ILE A 18 -0.22 -1.65 8.48
N ALA A 19 0.74 -2.57 8.31
CA ALA A 19 1.67 -2.55 7.19
C ALA A 19 1.51 -3.81 6.31
N LEU A 20 1.14 -3.60 5.04
CA LEU A 20 0.81 -4.65 4.09
C LEU A 20 1.93 -4.83 3.06
N HIS A 21 2.43 -6.07 2.93
CA HIS A 21 3.58 -6.41 2.09
C HIS A 21 3.21 -6.59 0.61
N CYS A 22 4.22 -6.62 -0.27
CA CYS A 22 4.05 -6.87 -1.70
C CYS A 22 3.74 -8.35 -2.01
N SER A 23 3.31 -8.62 -3.25
CA SER A 23 3.19 -9.99 -3.78
C SER A 23 4.46 -10.79 -3.54
N LEU A 24 4.34 -12.08 -3.26
CA LEU A 24 5.43 -13.01 -2.95
C LEU A 24 6.26 -12.62 -1.72
N GLY A 25 5.83 -11.61 -0.97
CA GLY A 25 6.46 -11.14 0.26
C GLY A 25 5.90 -11.78 1.53
N SER A 26 6.14 -11.13 2.65
CA SER A 26 5.59 -11.46 3.96
C SER A 26 5.64 -10.24 4.89
N GLY A 27 4.98 -10.30 6.04
CA GLY A 27 5.03 -9.25 7.06
C GLY A 27 6.43 -8.90 7.54
N ARG A 28 7.42 -9.79 7.35
CA ARG A 28 8.84 -9.52 7.65
C ARG A 28 9.44 -8.37 6.85
N GLN A 29 8.83 -7.99 5.72
CA GLN A 29 9.20 -6.80 4.96
C GLN A 29 9.31 -5.56 5.85
N TRP A 30 8.48 -5.47 6.88
CA TRP A 30 8.31 -4.30 7.72
C TRP A 30 9.14 -4.28 9.00
N THR A 31 10.07 -5.24 9.17
CA THR A 31 10.93 -5.33 10.37
C THR A 31 11.72 -4.03 10.63
N LYS A 32 12.25 -3.40 9.56
CA LYS A 32 12.99 -2.14 9.70
C LYS A 32 12.06 -0.97 10.03
N LEU A 33 10.83 -0.96 9.52
CA LEU A 33 9.83 0.05 9.88
C LEU A 33 9.41 -0.10 11.35
N ALA A 34 9.22 -1.33 11.82
CA ALA A 34 8.93 -1.59 13.24
C ALA A 34 10.01 -1.02 14.17
N ALA A 35 11.29 -1.19 13.78
CA ALA A 35 12.41 -0.64 14.53
C ALA A 35 12.44 0.90 14.52
N GLU A 36 12.11 1.53 13.38
CA GLU A 36 12.04 2.98 13.22
C GLU A 36 10.92 3.61 14.06
N LEU A 37 9.73 3.00 14.05
CA LEU A 37 8.58 3.48 14.83
C LEU A 37 8.82 3.38 16.33
N GLY A 38 9.67 2.45 16.77
CA GLY A 38 10.03 2.25 18.17
C GLY A 38 8.84 1.86 19.07
N PRO A 39 8.98 1.99 20.41
CA PRO A 39 7.97 1.55 21.36
C PRO A 39 6.74 2.47 21.43
N GLY A 40 6.76 3.60 20.73
CA GLY A 40 5.68 4.59 20.74
C GLY A 40 4.50 4.25 19.83
N ALA A 41 4.67 3.31 18.91
CA ALA A 41 3.62 2.87 17.99
C ALA A 41 3.47 1.34 18.01
N ARG A 42 2.24 0.88 17.83
CA ARG A 42 1.96 -0.54 17.63
C ARG A 42 1.94 -0.83 16.13
N LEU A 43 2.85 -1.68 15.66
CA LEU A 43 2.83 -2.15 14.28
C LEU A 43 2.24 -3.56 14.21
N ILE A 44 1.29 -3.75 13.29
CA ILE A 44 0.76 -5.05 12.87
C ILE A 44 1.12 -5.23 11.39
N ALA A 45 1.90 -6.26 11.08
CA ALA A 45 2.29 -6.59 9.72
C ALA A 45 1.87 -8.03 9.43
N PRO A 46 0.61 -8.27 9.03
CA PRO A 46 0.12 -9.60 8.74
C PRO A 46 0.76 -10.16 7.48
N ASP A 47 0.87 -11.47 7.42
CA ASP A 47 1.06 -12.15 6.15
C ASP A 47 -0.28 -12.15 5.40
N LEU A 48 -0.30 -11.66 4.17
CA LEU A 48 -1.49 -11.70 3.32
C LEU A 48 -1.86 -13.15 3.02
N ILE A 49 -3.15 -13.42 2.80
CA ILE A 49 -3.64 -14.78 2.59
C ILE A 49 -2.91 -15.47 1.44
N GLY A 50 -2.47 -16.70 1.66
CA GLY A 50 -1.65 -17.47 0.72
C GLY A 50 -0.17 -17.10 0.69
N TYR A 51 0.28 -16.14 1.49
CA TYR A 51 1.69 -15.77 1.65
C TYR A 51 2.21 -16.01 3.06
N GLY A 52 3.53 -16.05 3.21
CA GLY A 52 4.21 -16.22 4.50
C GLY A 52 3.71 -17.46 5.25
N ASN A 53 3.24 -17.25 6.47
CA ASN A 53 2.63 -18.28 7.32
C ASN A 53 1.09 -18.26 7.29
N SER A 54 0.48 -17.42 6.45
CA SER A 54 -0.98 -17.37 6.32
C SER A 54 -1.46 -18.59 5.52
N ALA A 55 -2.14 -19.50 6.21
CA ALA A 55 -2.71 -20.67 5.56
C ALA A 55 -3.86 -20.26 4.64
N CYS A 56 -3.81 -20.71 3.39
CA CYS A 56 -4.95 -20.60 2.50
C CYS A 56 -5.88 -21.80 2.76
N THR A 57 -6.92 -21.60 3.57
CA THR A 57 -7.96 -22.62 3.85
C THR A 57 -9.25 -22.35 3.06
N PHE A 58 -9.29 -21.28 2.28
CA PHE A 58 -10.45 -20.82 1.50
C PHE A 58 -10.04 -20.56 0.05
N ASP A 59 -11.02 -20.32 -0.80
CA ASP A 59 -10.78 -19.81 -2.14
C ASP A 59 -9.97 -18.51 -2.07
N LEU A 60 -8.94 -18.42 -2.92
CA LEU A 60 -8.10 -17.24 -2.96
C LEU A 60 -8.89 -16.01 -3.41
N PRO A 61 -8.67 -14.84 -2.80
CA PRO A 61 -9.36 -13.62 -3.16
C PRO A 61 -9.16 -13.24 -4.63
N MET A 62 -10.27 -12.89 -5.30
CA MET A 62 -10.31 -12.43 -6.69
C MET A 62 -10.56 -10.93 -6.81
N THR A 63 -10.77 -10.24 -5.67
CA THR A 63 -10.98 -8.80 -5.60
C THR A 63 -10.31 -8.22 -4.37
N LEU A 64 -9.93 -6.94 -4.41
CA LEU A 64 -9.37 -6.26 -3.23
C LEU A 64 -10.37 -6.21 -2.06
N ALA A 65 -11.68 -6.16 -2.35
CA ALA A 65 -12.70 -6.23 -1.30
C ALA A 65 -12.68 -7.57 -0.54
N GLN A 66 -12.42 -8.69 -1.23
CA GLN A 66 -12.25 -10.00 -0.59
C GLN A 66 -10.95 -10.05 0.23
N GLU A 67 -9.85 -9.43 -0.25
CA GLU A 67 -8.63 -9.28 0.54
C GLU A 67 -8.88 -8.52 1.85
N VAL A 68 -9.61 -7.41 1.79
CA VAL A 68 -10.01 -6.65 2.99
C VAL A 68 -10.84 -7.50 3.93
N ALA A 69 -11.76 -8.32 3.41
CA ALA A 69 -12.55 -9.24 4.23
C ALA A 69 -11.68 -10.29 4.96
N CYS A 70 -10.60 -10.78 4.31
CA CYS A 70 -9.63 -11.68 4.95
C CYS A 70 -8.84 -10.98 6.07
N LEU A 71 -8.65 -9.66 5.99
CA LEU A 71 -7.95 -8.86 6.99
C LEU A 71 -8.86 -8.36 8.13
N ARG A 72 -10.15 -8.70 8.13
CA ARG A 72 -11.11 -8.22 9.15
C ARG A 72 -10.60 -8.44 10.57
N GLY A 73 -10.12 -9.62 10.90
CA GLY A 73 -9.57 -9.91 12.24
C GLY A 73 -8.40 -9.00 12.63
N THR A 74 -7.51 -8.70 11.67
CA THR A 74 -6.40 -7.76 11.86
C THR A 74 -6.90 -6.32 12.08
N LEU A 75 -7.89 -5.90 11.29
CA LEU A 75 -8.50 -4.57 11.41
C LEU A 75 -9.23 -4.43 12.75
N ASP A 76 -9.93 -5.47 13.22
CA ASP A 76 -10.61 -5.48 14.51
C ASP A 76 -9.61 -5.46 15.67
N GLU A 77 -8.53 -6.24 15.57
CA GLU A 77 -7.43 -6.25 16.56
C GLU A 77 -6.73 -4.90 16.68
N ALA A 78 -6.61 -4.16 15.59
CA ALA A 78 -6.00 -2.82 15.61
C ALA A 78 -6.77 -1.85 16.51
N GLY A 79 -8.08 -1.99 16.64
CA GLY A 79 -8.92 -1.23 17.57
C GLY A 79 -9.15 0.21 17.10
N GLY A 80 -8.43 1.17 17.68
CA GLY A 80 -8.59 2.61 17.52
C GLY A 80 -8.18 3.17 16.16
N PRO A 81 -7.67 4.40 16.10
CA PRO A 81 -7.21 5.01 14.85
C PRO A 81 -6.09 4.20 14.20
N ILE A 82 -6.16 4.05 12.88
CA ILE A 82 -5.26 3.20 12.10
C ILE A 82 -4.47 4.04 11.11
N HIS A 83 -3.15 3.86 11.07
CA HIS A 83 -2.30 4.30 9.97
C HIS A 83 -2.05 3.12 9.04
N LEU A 84 -2.32 3.28 7.76
CA LEU A 84 -2.09 2.25 6.75
C LEU A 84 -0.77 2.52 6.02
N VAL A 85 0.04 1.48 5.88
CA VAL A 85 1.24 1.49 5.04
C VAL A 85 1.14 0.29 4.10
N GLY A 86 1.24 0.52 2.80
CA GLY A 86 1.14 -0.58 1.83
C GLY A 86 2.17 -0.45 0.71
N HIS A 87 2.80 -1.57 0.35
CA HIS A 87 3.73 -1.65 -0.76
C HIS A 87 3.18 -2.52 -1.89
N SER A 88 3.25 -2.02 -3.12
CA SER A 88 2.88 -2.78 -4.31
C SER A 88 1.44 -3.32 -4.22
N TYR A 89 1.22 -4.61 -4.27
CA TYR A 89 -0.10 -5.23 -4.05
C TYR A 89 -0.70 -4.90 -2.68
N GLY A 90 0.12 -4.94 -1.60
CA GLY A 90 -0.30 -4.48 -0.28
C GLY A 90 -0.69 -2.99 -0.27
N GLY A 91 -0.11 -2.19 -1.17
CA GLY A 91 -0.52 -0.80 -1.40
C GLY A 91 -1.93 -0.69 -2.01
N ALA A 92 -2.28 -1.57 -2.95
CA ALA A 92 -3.63 -1.64 -3.50
C ALA A 92 -4.67 -2.03 -2.42
N ILE A 93 -4.33 -3.01 -1.57
CA ILE A 93 -5.20 -3.42 -0.45
C ILE A 93 -5.33 -2.28 0.57
N ALA A 94 -4.23 -1.59 0.93
CA ALA A 94 -4.26 -0.45 1.84
C ALA A 94 -5.13 0.68 1.30
N PHE A 95 -5.04 0.97 0.00
CA PHE A 95 -5.93 1.92 -0.67
C PHE A 95 -7.40 1.49 -0.55
N ARG A 96 -7.71 0.21 -0.82
CA ARG A 96 -9.07 -0.31 -0.71
C ARG A 96 -9.62 -0.22 0.72
N ILE A 97 -8.82 -0.50 1.75
CA ILE A 97 -9.23 -0.33 3.15
C ILE A 97 -9.53 1.14 3.44
N ALA A 98 -8.66 2.08 2.98
CA ALA A 98 -8.82 3.51 3.24
C ALA A 98 -10.06 4.11 2.55
N THR A 99 -10.53 3.49 1.48
CA THR A 99 -11.72 3.92 0.72
C THR A 99 -12.95 3.05 0.97
N ASP A 100 -12.88 2.09 1.88
CA ASP A 100 -14.01 1.23 2.24
C ASP A 100 -14.87 1.94 3.30
N PRO A 101 -16.19 2.15 3.03
CA PRO A 101 -17.09 2.81 3.98
C PRO A 101 -17.14 2.14 5.37
N ALA A 102 -16.83 0.84 5.46
CA ALA A 102 -16.79 0.13 6.74
C ALA A 102 -15.60 0.56 7.61
N TYR A 103 -14.50 1.03 7.02
CA TYR A 103 -13.24 1.28 7.73
C TYR A 103 -12.74 2.72 7.61
N GLU A 104 -13.14 3.50 6.57
CA GLU A 104 -12.62 4.84 6.26
C GLU A 104 -12.59 5.77 7.48
N HIS A 105 -13.62 5.71 8.32
CA HIS A 105 -13.74 6.54 9.52
C HIS A 105 -12.70 6.23 10.61
N ARG A 106 -12.01 5.09 10.52
CA ARG A 106 -10.94 4.66 11.44
C ARG A 106 -9.55 4.98 10.91
N ILE A 107 -9.43 5.31 9.61
CA ILE A 107 -8.13 5.52 9.00
C ILE A 107 -7.66 6.95 9.24
N ARG A 108 -6.49 7.08 9.85
CA ARG A 108 -5.88 8.37 10.20
C ARG A 108 -4.89 8.88 9.17
N SER A 109 -4.15 7.98 8.55
CA SER A 109 -3.27 8.31 7.41
C SER A 109 -3.04 7.10 6.51
N LEU A 110 -2.62 7.37 5.29
CA LEU A 110 -2.34 6.37 4.27
C LEU A 110 -0.96 6.62 3.67
N THR A 111 -0.10 5.61 3.69
CA THR A 111 1.17 5.59 2.97
C THR A 111 1.13 4.53 1.88
N LEU A 112 1.32 4.94 0.65
CA LEU A 112 1.35 4.06 -0.52
C LEU A 112 2.74 4.08 -1.17
N ILE A 113 3.38 2.92 -1.21
CA ILE A 113 4.68 2.72 -1.85
C ILE A 113 4.43 1.96 -3.14
N GLU A 114 4.39 2.69 -4.26
CA GLU A 114 4.14 2.15 -5.60
C GLU A 114 2.97 1.16 -5.66
N PRO A 115 1.75 1.56 -5.30
CA PRO A 115 0.59 0.68 -5.27
C PRO A 115 0.26 0.16 -6.68
N VAL A 116 -0.17 -1.12 -6.79
CA VAL A 116 -0.57 -1.73 -8.06
C VAL A 116 -2.07 -1.54 -8.27
N LEU A 117 -2.44 -0.43 -8.93
CA LEU A 117 -3.81 -0.04 -9.26
C LEU A 117 -3.93 0.23 -10.78
N PRO A 118 -3.81 -0.81 -11.62
CA PRO A 118 -3.67 -0.65 -13.08
C PRO A 118 -4.90 -0.02 -13.74
N THR A 119 -6.09 -0.20 -13.20
CA THR A 119 -7.34 0.33 -13.74
C THR A 119 -7.38 1.87 -13.79
N LEU A 120 -6.57 2.53 -12.96
CA LEU A 120 -6.35 3.98 -13.00
C LEU A 120 -5.78 4.47 -14.35
N LEU A 121 -5.14 3.59 -15.11
CA LEU A 121 -4.51 3.88 -16.41
C LEU A 121 -5.37 3.47 -17.60
N ARG A 122 -6.52 2.83 -17.37
CA ARG A 122 -7.34 2.22 -18.43
C ARG A 122 -7.93 3.22 -19.44
N GLU A 123 -8.25 4.42 -19.01
CA GLU A 123 -9.07 5.36 -19.78
C GLU A 123 -8.28 6.35 -20.66
N SER A 124 -7.02 6.63 -20.38
CA SER A 124 -6.26 7.67 -21.10
C SER A 124 -5.31 7.09 -22.13
N GLY A 125 -5.25 7.70 -23.33
CA GLY A 125 -4.53 7.19 -24.47
C GLY A 125 -3.07 6.72 -24.24
N PRO A 126 -2.13 7.57 -23.76
CA PRO A 126 -0.77 7.12 -23.49
C PRO A 126 -0.67 6.13 -22.33
N ASP A 127 -1.50 6.28 -21.31
CA ASP A 127 -1.50 5.45 -20.13
C ASP A 127 -2.12 4.08 -20.40
N ARG A 128 -3.10 4.01 -21.32
CA ARG A 128 -3.73 2.76 -21.72
C ARG A 128 -2.71 1.74 -22.22
N ARG A 129 -1.67 2.16 -22.93
CA ARG A 129 -0.61 1.24 -23.37
C ARG A 129 0.16 0.61 -22.21
N LEU A 130 0.31 1.32 -21.07
CA LEU A 130 0.92 0.76 -19.86
C LEU A 130 -0.01 -0.27 -19.22
N HIS A 131 -1.30 0.06 -19.13
CA HIS A 131 -2.33 -0.87 -18.65
C HIS A 131 -2.36 -2.16 -19.48
N ASP A 132 -2.43 -2.03 -20.83
CA ASP A 132 -2.58 -3.17 -21.72
C ASP A 132 -1.35 -4.10 -21.68
N ARG A 133 -0.13 -3.55 -21.68
CA ARG A 133 1.11 -4.32 -21.49
C ARG A 133 1.16 -5.05 -20.14
N PHE A 134 0.64 -4.43 -19.10
CA PHE A 134 0.58 -5.08 -17.78
C PHE A 134 -0.48 -6.19 -17.74
N ALA A 135 -1.58 -6.03 -18.47
CA ALA A 135 -2.58 -7.07 -18.65
C ALA A 135 -2.04 -8.26 -19.49
N GLU A 136 -1.26 -7.97 -20.53
CA GLU A 136 -0.55 -8.99 -21.31
C GLU A 136 0.41 -9.80 -20.43
N LEU A 137 1.25 -9.12 -19.63
CA LEU A 137 2.15 -9.79 -18.67
C LEU A 137 1.37 -10.67 -17.70
N ALA A 138 0.28 -10.18 -17.12
CA ALA A 138 -0.56 -10.95 -16.20
C ALA A 138 -1.13 -12.21 -16.85
N ALA A 139 -1.53 -12.13 -18.13
CA ALA A 139 -2.04 -13.26 -18.91
C ALA A 139 -0.93 -14.28 -19.20
N GLU A 140 0.26 -13.82 -19.60
CA GLU A 140 1.42 -14.69 -19.82
C GLU A 140 1.83 -15.43 -18.55
N LEU A 141 1.98 -14.71 -17.42
CA LEU A 141 2.35 -15.33 -16.15
C LEU A 141 1.33 -16.40 -15.74
N ARG A 142 0.04 -16.12 -15.89
CA ARG A 142 -1.02 -17.09 -15.60
C ARG A 142 -0.90 -18.32 -16.51
N GLN A 143 -0.66 -18.13 -17.80
CA GLN A 143 -0.50 -19.22 -18.75
C GLN A 143 0.71 -20.09 -18.40
N ASP A 144 1.86 -19.47 -18.11
CA ASP A 144 3.09 -20.16 -17.73
C ASP A 144 2.90 -20.98 -16.44
N ILE A 145 2.29 -20.39 -15.42
CA ILE A 145 2.02 -21.07 -14.14
C ILE A 145 1.08 -22.25 -14.34
N GLN A 146 -0.03 -22.07 -15.08
CA GLN A 146 -0.98 -23.14 -15.37
C GLN A 146 -0.40 -24.24 -16.24
N GLY A 147 0.52 -23.88 -17.14
CA GLY A 147 1.26 -24.81 -18.00
C GLY A 147 2.42 -25.52 -17.32
N GLY A 148 2.73 -25.20 -16.04
CA GLY A 148 3.83 -25.80 -15.29
C GLY A 148 5.18 -25.09 -15.47
N ALA A 149 5.27 -24.05 -16.30
CA ALA A 149 6.46 -23.23 -16.52
C ALA A 149 6.66 -22.17 -15.40
N VAL A 150 6.61 -22.63 -14.14
CA VAL A 150 6.59 -21.75 -12.95
C VAL A 150 7.88 -20.95 -12.82
N LEU A 151 9.04 -21.53 -13.16
CA LEU A 151 10.33 -20.85 -13.08
C LEU A 151 10.38 -19.66 -14.04
N GLU A 152 9.95 -19.88 -15.27
CA GLU A 152 9.87 -18.87 -16.33
C GLU A 152 8.91 -17.73 -15.92
N ALA A 153 7.78 -18.07 -15.31
CA ALA A 153 6.84 -17.09 -14.79
C ALA A 153 7.50 -16.21 -13.70
N ILE A 154 8.18 -16.81 -12.75
CA ILE A 154 8.88 -16.08 -11.67
C ILE A 154 10.01 -15.19 -12.23
N ASP A 155 10.75 -15.69 -13.22
CA ASP A 155 11.81 -14.91 -13.87
C ASP A 155 11.24 -13.70 -14.62
N LYS A 156 10.17 -13.87 -15.43
CA LYS A 156 9.45 -12.76 -16.08
C LYS A 156 8.90 -11.74 -15.06
N PHE A 157 8.26 -12.23 -14.01
CA PHE A 157 7.75 -11.37 -12.93
C PHE A 157 8.86 -10.54 -12.29
N THR A 158 9.97 -11.19 -11.94
CA THR A 158 11.11 -10.52 -11.31
C THR A 158 11.77 -9.53 -12.27
N GLU A 159 11.90 -9.87 -13.54
CA GLU A 159 12.44 -8.99 -14.57
C GLU A 159 11.60 -7.74 -14.74
N PHE A 160 10.29 -7.87 -14.77
CA PHE A 160 9.39 -6.72 -14.88
C PHE A 160 9.57 -5.73 -13.73
N TRP A 161 9.66 -6.22 -12.49
CA TRP A 161 9.72 -5.35 -11.31
C TRP A 161 11.12 -4.83 -10.99
N CYS A 162 12.16 -5.60 -11.29
CA CYS A 162 13.54 -5.26 -10.93
C CYS A 162 14.41 -4.87 -12.12
N GLY A 163 13.90 -4.94 -13.35
CA GLY A 163 14.67 -4.74 -14.58
C GLY A 163 15.56 -5.94 -14.93
N SER A 164 16.20 -5.89 -16.11
CA SER A 164 17.09 -6.94 -16.65
C SER A 164 18.58 -6.73 -16.33
N GLY A 165 18.91 -5.75 -15.46
CA GLY A 165 20.30 -5.45 -15.08
C GLY A 165 20.93 -6.49 -14.17
N PRO A 166 22.23 -6.34 -13.84
CA PRO A 166 22.91 -7.21 -12.85
C PRO A 166 22.11 -7.16 -11.54
N ARG A 167 21.64 -8.30 -11.11
CA ARG A 167 20.86 -8.45 -9.88
C ARG A 167 21.72 -9.14 -8.83
N GLU A 168 21.60 -8.68 -7.60
CA GLU A 168 21.98 -9.53 -6.50
C GLU A 168 21.09 -10.78 -6.57
N GLU A 169 21.69 -11.95 -6.75
CA GLU A 169 20.94 -13.20 -6.85
C GLU A 169 20.09 -13.37 -5.59
N LEU A 170 18.80 -13.58 -5.79
CA LEU A 170 17.92 -13.92 -4.67
C LEU A 170 18.45 -15.16 -3.97
N PRO A 171 18.53 -15.16 -2.63
CA PRO A 171 18.89 -16.35 -1.90
C PRO A 171 18.04 -17.55 -2.36
N PRO A 172 18.62 -18.74 -2.57
CA PRO A 172 17.89 -19.91 -3.08
C PRO A 172 16.59 -20.20 -2.31
N ALA A 173 16.60 -20.04 -0.99
CA ALA A 173 15.41 -20.19 -0.16
C ALA A 173 14.32 -19.14 -0.44
N ALA A 174 14.68 -17.95 -0.87
CA ALA A 174 13.69 -16.94 -1.28
C ALA A 174 13.06 -17.32 -2.63
N ARG A 175 13.87 -17.75 -3.60
CA ARG A 175 13.40 -18.20 -4.90
C ARG A 175 12.46 -19.42 -4.78
N ILE A 176 12.79 -20.39 -3.94
CA ILE A 176 11.93 -21.55 -3.66
C ILE A 176 10.58 -21.10 -3.13
N ARG A 177 10.54 -20.18 -2.15
CA ARG A 177 9.27 -19.65 -1.62
C ARG A 177 8.45 -18.91 -2.67
N MET A 178 9.09 -18.21 -3.60
CA MET A 178 8.36 -17.55 -4.70
C MET A 178 7.70 -18.59 -5.62
N ILE A 179 8.42 -19.66 -5.95
CA ILE A 179 7.91 -20.78 -6.77
C ILE A 179 6.71 -21.44 -6.09
N GLU A 180 6.84 -21.76 -4.80
CA GLU A 180 5.75 -22.37 -4.01
C GLU A 180 4.50 -21.51 -3.91
N ARG A 181 4.62 -20.20 -4.12
CA ARG A 181 3.52 -19.22 -4.01
C ARG A 181 3.13 -18.61 -5.37
N ALA A 182 3.68 -19.12 -6.47
CA ALA A 182 3.45 -18.55 -7.80
C ALA A 182 1.97 -18.56 -8.21
N GLU A 183 1.23 -19.61 -7.86
CA GLU A 183 -0.20 -19.69 -8.15
C GLU A 183 -0.96 -18.51 -7.52
N ARG A 184 -0.62 -18.15 -6.27
CA ARG A 184 -1.22 -17.01 -5.58
C ARG A 184 -1.05 -15.69 -6.35
N LEU A 185 0.06 -15.52 -7.05
CA LEU A 185 0.34 -14.32 -7.84
C LEU A 185 -0.73 -14.06 -8.91
N THR A 186 -1.33 -15.10 -9.50
CA THR A 186 -2.38 -14.94 -10.51
C THR A 186 -3.63 -14.28 -9.94
N PHE A 187 -3.92 -14.52 -8.66
CA PHE A 187 -5.05 -13.91 -7.94
C PHE A 187 -4.75 -12.46 -7.55
N ASP A 188 -3.50 -12.11 -7.24
CA ASP A 188 -3.10 -10.72 -7.01
C ASP A 188 -3.38 -9.86 -8.25
N PHE A 189 -3.00 -10.34 -9.43
CA PHE A 189 -3.29 -9.65 -10.68
C PHE A 189 -4.81 -9.55 -10.91
N ALA A 190 -5.55 -10.65 -10.73
CA ALA A 190 -7.00 -10.64 -10.89
C ALA A 190 -7.65 -9.60 -9.99
N SER A 191 -7.26 -9.56 -8.71
CA SER A 191 -7.78 -8.61 -7.73
C SER A 191 -7.45 -7.16 -8.07
N ALA A 192 -6.22 -6.89 -8.53
CA ALA A 192 -5.80 -5.54 -8.90
C ALA A 192 -6.53 -5.02 -10.16
N PHE A 193 -6.78 -5.90 -11.14
CA PHE A 193 -7.54 -5.57 -12.35
C PHE A 193 -9.05 -5.49 -12.12
N ALA A 194 -9.57 -6.10 -11.05
CA ALA A 194 -10.98 -6.02 -10.69
C ALA A 194 -11.34 -4.73 -9.92
N GLU A 195 -10.34 -3.95 -9.45
CA GLU A 195 -10.61 -2.73 -8.69
C GLU A 195 -11.04 -1.60 -9.62
N GLU A 196 -12.26 -1.12 -9.44
CA GLU A 196 -12.86 -0.08 -10.27
C GLU A 196 -12.99 1.25 -9.52
N ASN A 197 -13.31 2.32 -10.26
CA ASN A 197 -13.57 3.66 -9.72
C ASN A 197 -12.42 4.25 -8.88
N VAL A 198 -11.18 3.79 -9.11
CA VAL A 198 -10.00 4.20 -8.34
C VAL A 198 -9.81 5.72 -8.32
N THR A 199 -10.04 6.40 -9.44
CA THR A 199 -9.93 7.86 -9.54
C THR A 199 -10.91 8.56 -8.60
N VAL A 200 -12.18 8.14 -8.60
CA VAL A 200 -13.23 8.72 -7.76
C VAL A 200 -12.96 8.45 -6.29
N ALA A 201 -12.62 7.20 -5.95
CA ALA A 201 -12.27 6.81 -4.59
C ALA A 201 -11.04 7.56 -4.07
N ALA A 202 -9.99 7.73 -4.88
CA ALA A 202 -8.81 8.51 -4.54
C ALA A 202 -9.14 9.99 -4.28
N ALA A 203 -9.96 10.60 -5.14
CA ALA A 203 -10.38 11.99 -4.99
C ALA A 203 -11.31 12.24 -3.77
N SER A 204 -11.93 11.19 -3.24
CA SER A 204 -12.79 11.30 -2.05
C SER A 204 -12.02 11.27 -0.72
N LEU A 205 -10.78 10.81 -0.71
CA LEU A 205 -9.98 10.74 0.52
C LEU A 205 -9.75 12.12 1.13
N ARG A 206 -9.92 12.22 2.45
CA ARG A 206 -9.74 13.46 3.24
C ARG A 206 -8.74 13.27 4.39
N ILE A 207 -7.94 12.23 4.33
CA ILE A 207 -6.89 11.92 5.30
C ILE A 207 -5.52 12.30 4.72
N PRO A 208 -4.49 12.54 5.54
CA PRO A 208 -3.13 12.71 5.07
C PRO A 208 -2.66 11.50 4.25
N VAL A 209 -2.14 11.73 3.05
CA VAL A 209 -1.63 10.69 2.16
C VAL A 209 -0.16 10.95 1.83
N LEU A 210 0.66 9.92 1.94
CA LEU A 210 2.07 9.90 1.55
C LEU A 210 2.27 8.89 0.43
N LEU A 211 2.85 9.33 -0.68
CA LEU A 211 3.10 8.52 -1.86
C LEU A 211 4.61 8.41 -2.12
N PHE A 212 5.09 7.19 -2.37
CA PHE A 212 6.47 6.97 -2.80
C PHE A 212 6.54 6.41 -4.22
N SER A 213 7.55 6.87 -4.97
CA SER A 213 7.88 6.40 -6.31
C SER A 213 9.39 6.30 -6.51
N GLY A 214 9.86 5.25 -7.16
CA GLY A 214 11.25 5.04 -7.54
C GLY A 214 11.50 5.39 -9.01
N GLY A 215 12.63 6.08 -9.30
CA GLY A 215 12.99 6.47 -10.67
C GLY A 215 13.39 5.29 -11.56
N GLN A 216 13.84 4.20 -10.96
CA GLN A 216 14.21 2.95 -11.66
C GLN A 216 13.09 1.91 -11.67
N SER A 217 11.93 2.24 -11.14
CA SER A 217 10.74 1.37 -11.17
C SER A 217 10.10 1.33 -12.56
N PRO A 218 9.29 0.31 -12.86
CA PRO A 218 8.51 0.28 -14.09
C PRO A 218 7.69 1.55 -14.30
N ASN A 219 7.61 2.01 -15.56
CA ASN A 219 6.82 3.20 -15.91
C ASN A 219 5.35 3.09 -15.45
N LEU A 220 4.82 1.88 -15.36
CA LEU A 220 3.48 1.60 -14.85
C LEU A 220 3.28 2.20 -13.45
N THR A 221 4.12 1.80 -12.48
CA THR A 221 3.97 2.23 -11.08
C THR A 221 4.27 3.70 -10.91
N GLN A 222 5.30 4.23 -11.57
CA GLN A 222 5.59 5.65 -11.57
C GLN A 222 4.37 6.46 -12.07
N ARG A 223 3.70 5.96 -13.12
CA ARG A 223 2.54 6.63 -13.68
C ARG A 223 1.33 6.54 -12.75
N ILE A 224 1.09 5.38 -12.12
CA ILE A 224 0.03 5.21 -11.12
C ILE A 224 0.23 6.21 -9.98
N VAL A 225 1.43 6.29 -9.40
CA VAL A 225 1.71 7.22 -8.29
C VAL A 225 1.45 8.67 -8.70
N ARG A 226 1.91 9.09 -9.89
CA ARG A 226 1.64 10.45 -10.40
C ARG A 226 0.15 10.73 -10.61
N ARG A 227 -0.62 9.73 -11.07
CA ARG A 227 -2.08 9.86 -11.23
C ARG A 227 -2.78 9.98 -9.88
N LEU A 228 -2.39 9.18 -8.90
CA LEU A 228 -2.92 9.28 -7.54
C LEU A 228 -2.60 10.66 -6.93
N ALA A 229 -1.35 11.13 -7.04
CA ALA A 229 -0.95 12.44 -6.55
C ALA A 229 -1.74 13.60 -7.21
N ALA A 230 -2.12 13.44 -8.47
CA ALA A 230 -2.88 14.47 -9.20
C ALA A 230 -4.35 14.57 -8.77
N VAL A 231 -4.92 13.52 -8.16
CA VAL A 231 -6.35 13.48 -7.78
C VAL A 231 -6.58 13.48 -6.27
N MET A 232 -5.58 13.10 -5.48
CA MET A 232 -5.63 13.13 -4.01
C MET A 232 -5.23 14.52 -3.52
N ASP A 233 -6.17 15.24 -2.94
CA ASP A 233 -5.92 16.59 -2.42
C ASP A 233 -4.91 16.57 -1.27
N GLY A 234 -3.86 17.39 -1.37
CA GLY A 234 -2.82 17.51 -0.35
C GLY A 234 -1.92 16.28 -0.18
N ALA A 235 -1.90 15.32 -1.11
CA ALA A 235 -1.00 14.19 -1.05
C ALA A 235 0.49 14.62 -1.13
N ASP A 236 1.32 14.15 -0.19
CA ASP A 236 2.77 14.34 -0.21
C ASP A 236 3.42 13.24 -1.06
N MET A 237 3.98 13.61 -2.21
CA MET A 237 4.65 12.67 -3.11
C MET A 237 6.17 12.78 -2.97
N ARG A 238 6.83 11.65 -2.70
CA ARG A 238 8.28 11.51 -2.62
C ARG A 238 8.79 10.64 -3.77
N HIS A 239 9.70 11.19 -4.55
CA HIS A 239 10.33 10.47 -5.66
C HIS A 239 11.81 10.23 -5.34
N LEU A 240 12.24 8.96 -5.40
CA LEU A 240 13.63 8.54 -5.19
C LEU A 240 14.23 8.13 -6.54
N PRO A 241 15.10 8.97 -7.17
CA PRO A 241 15.59 8.72 -8.52
C PRO A 241 16.34 7.39 -8.69
N ASP A 242 17.10 7.00 -7.66
CA ASP A 242 17.98 5.83 -7.69
C ASP A 242 17.32 4.54 -7.14
N ALA A 243 16.02 4.61 -6.78
CA ALA A 243 15.30 3.48 -6.23
C ALA A 243 14.46 2.77 -7.29
N GLY A 244 14.43 1.43 -7.24
CA GLY A 244 13.51 0.59 -7.99
C GLY A 244 12.27 0.22 -7.18
N HIS A 245 11.43 -0.66 -7.75
CA HIS A 245 10.15 -1.07 -7.15
C HIS A 245 10.27 -1.61 -5.71
N MET A 246 11.40 -2.25 -5.40
CA MET A 246 11.65 -2.80 -4.06
C MET A 246 12.15 -1.75 -3.04
N LEU A 247 11.91 -0.46 -3.28
CA LEU A 247 12.39 0.66 -2.44
C LEU A 247 11.96 0.53 -0.96
N ALA A 248 10.83 -0.10 -0.67
CA ALA A 248 10.41 -0.37 0.71
C ALA A 248 11.44 -1.19 1.52
N MET A 249 12.26 -2.00 0.83
CA MET A 249 13.30 -2.82 1.45
C MET A 249 14.70 -2.26 1.21
N THR A 250 15.01 -1.88 -0.03
CA THR A 250 16.34 -1.41 -0.44
C THR A 250 16.67 -0.02 0.09
N HIS A 251 15.66 0.84 0.20
CA HIS A 251 15.78 2.23 0.65
C HIS A 251 15.07 2.49 1.99
N ALA A 252 14.88 1.43 2.80
CA ALA A 252 14.19 1.51 4.08
C ALA A 252 14.76 2.59 5.02
N ALA A 253 16.09 2.78 5.03
CA ALA A 253 16.74 3.81 5.84
C ALA A 253 16.38 5.25 5.43
N ILE A 254 15.93 5.44 4.19
CA ILE A 254 15.49 6.75 3.67
C ILE A 254 13.99 6.94 3.89
N ILE A 255 13.19 5.91 3.58
CA ILE A 255 11.72 6.07 3.57
C ILE A 255 11.09 5.89 4.95
N ASN A 256 11.62 5.01 5.82
CA ASN A 256 11.01 4.74 7.11
C ASN A 256 10.95 5.96 8.04
N PRO A 257 11.99 6.82 8.15
CA PRO A 257 11.89 8.08 8.91
C PRO A 257 10.81 9.01 8.37
N VAL A 258 10.62 9.06 7.03
CA VAL A 258 9.58 9.88 6.40
C VAL A 258 8.18 9.31 6.72
N ILE A 259 8.03 7.99 6.70
CA ILE A 259 6.78 7.31 7.11
C ILE A 259 6.48 7.60 8.58
N SER A 260 7.47 7.46 9.47
CA SER A 260 7.32 7.74 10.90
C SER A 260 6.89 9.19 11.15
N ALA A 261 7.53 10.14 10.49
CA ALA A 261 7.17 11.56 10.58
C ALA A 261 5.75 11.85 10.05
N HIS A 262 5.34 11.18 8.95
CA HIS A 262 3.99 11.32 8.39
C HIS A 262 2.92 10.81 9.36
N ILE A 263 3.16 9.67 10.03
CA ILE A 263 2.28 9.11 11.06
C ILE A 263 2.16 10.07 12.24
N ALA A 264 3.29 10.55 12.78
CA ALA A 264 3.30 11.49 13.89
C ALA A 264 2.53 12.79 13.57
N ARG A 265 2.76 13.35 12.37
CA ARG A 265 2.03 14.54 11.92
C ARG A 265 0.52 14.31 11.80
N ALA A 266 0.10 13.14 11.31
CA ALA A 266 -1.31 12.80 11.21
C ALA A 266 -1.97 12.69 12.60
N ASP A 267 -1.26 12.19 13.60
CA ASP A 267 -1.72 12.15 14.99
C ASP A 267 -1.82 13.54 15.59
N GLU A 268 -0.86 14.43 15.34
CA GLU A 268 -0.89 15.83 15.78
C GLU A 268 -2.09 16.57 15.19
N LEU A 269 -2.34 16.43 13.89
CA LEU A 269 -3.48 17.06 13.20
C LEU A 269 -4.82 16.61 13.77
N ALA A 270 -4.94 15.35 14.17
CA ALA A 270 -6.18 14.83 14.75
C ALA A 270 -6.35 15.20 16.24
N GLY A 271 -5.27 15.48 16.95
CA GLY A 271 -5.27 15.98 18.34
C GLY A 271 -5.43 17.49 18.43
N ALA A 272 -5.22 18.23 17.35
CA ALA A 272 -5.41 19.67 17.33
C ALA A 272 -6.90 20.02 17.52
N PRO A 273 -7.26 20.97 18.42
CA PRO A 273 -8.61 21.47 18.48
C PRO A 273 -8.99 22.03 17.12
N LEU A 274 -10.17 21.66 16.63
CA LEU A 274 -10.72 22.23 15.39
C LEU A 274 -10.64 23.76 15.53
N ALA A 275 -9.89 24.41 14.63
CA ALA A 275 -9.90 25.87 14.55
C ALA A 275 -11.36 26.28 14.40
N THR A 276 -11.95 26.81 15.46
CA THR A 276 -13.30 27.39 15.44
C THR A 276 -13.25 28.46 14.39
N GLY A 277 -13.87 28.18 13.24
CA GLY A 277 -13.98 29.16 12.16
C GLY A 277 -14.54 30.45 12.74
N GLN A 278 -13.72 31.47 12.83
CA GLN A 278 -14.19 32.84 12.91
C GLN A 278 -15.07 33.06 11.66
N ARG A 279 -16.36 32.82 11.82
CA ARG A 279 -17.33 33.41 10.90
C ARG A 279 -17.18 34.92 11.06
N ASN A 280 -16.65 35.56 10.03
CA ASN A 280 -16.73 36.98 9.86
C ASN A 280 -18.22 37.40 9.98
N ALA A 281 -18.60 37.82 11.17
CA ALA A 281 -19.84 38.51 11.47
C ALA A 281 -19.63 40.03 11.45
N ASP A 282 -18.81 40.53 10.50
CA ASP A 282 -18.58 41.98 10.30
C ASP A 282 -18.74 42.39 8.84
N LEU A 283 -19.91 42.13 8.28
CA LEU A 283 -20.35 42.75 6.99
C LEU A 283 -21.86 42.95 6.96
N VAL A 284 -22.44 43.53 7.99
CA VAL A 284 -23.77 44.18 7.88
C VAL A 284 -23.78 45.34 8.86
N SER A 285 -23.25 46.48 8.48
CA SER A 285 -23.60 47.79 9.04
C SER A 285 -22.89 48.90 8.28
N LEU A 286 -23.29 49.17 7.05
CA LEU A 286 -23.07 50.46 6.35
C LEU A 286 -24.09 50.55 5.22
N ALA A 287 -25.36 50.66 5.58
CA ALA A 287 -26.41 51.17 4.72
C ALA A 287 -27.48 51.70 5.64
N ASP A 288 -27.32 52.92 6.11
CA ASP A 288 -28.30 53.89 6.48
C ASP A 288 -27.61 55.08 7.16
N GLY A 289 -27.40 56.16 6.38
CA GLY A 289 -26.83 57.41 6.83
C GLY A 289 -26.53 58.33 5.67
#